data_e84afa970ba57f2b755bd41ff2d01f34
#
_entry.id   e84afa970ba57f2b755bd41ff2d01f34
#
_cell.length_a   1.000
_cell.length_b   1.000
_cell.length_c   1.000
_cell.angle_alpha   90.00
_cell.angle_beta   90.00
_cell.angle_gamma   90.00
#
_symmetry.space_group_name_H-M   'P 1'
#
loop_
_entity.id
_entity.type
_entity.pdbx_description
1 polymer ?
#
loop_
_entity_poly.entity_id
_entity_poly.type
_entity_poly.pdbx_seq_one_letter_code
_entity_poly.pdbx_strand_id
1 'polypeptide(L)'
;MEATEQFLQWVEESGNIVFFGGAGVSTESGIPDFRSVDGLYNQQYKYPPETILSHSFYRNNPEEFYRFYKNKMLCLDAKPNMAHKKLAELEKAGKLKAVITQNIDGLHQAAGSKEVLELHGSVHRNYCMKCGKSYDAEYMLHAEGVPTCSCGGRIKSDVVLYEEGLDMTVMARAIQAIQDADMLIIGGTSLIVYPAAGLIDYYRGNKLVVINMLSLIHISGAHETGAYLVC
;
A
#
# COMPACT_ATOMS: atom_id res chain seq x y z
N MET A 1 30.14 8.93 -7.84
CA MET A 1 29.50 7.62 -7.67
C MET A 1 28.11 7.73 -8.32
N GLU A 2 27.74 6.81 -9.19
CA GLU A 2 26.37 6.83 -9.73
C GLU A 2 25.37 6.47 -8.64
N ALA A 3 24.14 6.98 -8.73
CA ALA A 3 23.11 6.77 -7.70
C ALA A 3 22.85 5.28 -7.42
N THR A 4 22.96 4.44 -8.45
CA THR A 4 22.81 2.97 -8.35
C THR A 4 23.95 2.34 -7.53
N GLU A 5 25.19 2.76 -7.72
CA GLU A 5 26.34 2.26 -6.95
C GLU A 5 26.22 2.65 -5.48
N GLN A 6 25.81 3.89 -5.22
CA GLN A 6 25.56 4.37 -3.86
C GLN A 6 24.44 3.58 -3.17
N PHE A 7 23.35 3.29 -3.89
CA PHE A 7 22.26 2.46 -3.38
C PHE A 7 22.74 1.06 -2.99
N LEU A 8 23.48 0.39 -3.87
CA LEU A 8 23.99 -0.96 -3.62
C LEU A 8 24.94 -0.98 -2.40
N GLN A 9 25.85 -0.01 -2.31
CA GLN A 9 26.72 0.15 -1.17
C GLN A 9 25.92 0.32 0.13
N TRP A 10 24.90 1.18 0.14
CA TRP A 10 24.06 1.39 1.32
C TRP A 10 23.28 0.14 1.72
N VAL A 11 22.79 -0.64 0.75
CA VAL A 11 22.14 -1.94 1.04
C VAL A 11 23.13 -2.92 1.69
N GLU A 12 24.40 -2.96 1.24
CA GLU A 12 25.42 -3.82 1.82
C GLU A 12 25.77 -3.42 3.26
N GLU A 13 25.90 -2.13 3.53
CA GLU A 13 26.27 -1.58 4.84
C GLU A 13 25.12 -1.62 5.85
N SER A 14 23.86 -1.63 5.40
CA SER A 14 22.71 -1.52 6.28
C SER A 14 22.27 -2.87 6.84
N GLY A 15 21.84 -2.86 8.09
CA GLY A 15 21.32 -4.01 8.82
C GLY A 15 19.86 -3.86 9.28
N ASN A 16 19.30 -2.65 9.17
CA ASN A 16 17.93 -2.34 9.52
C ASN A 16 17.27 -1.48 8.44
N ILE A 17 17.00 -2.10 7.29
CA ILE A 17 16.35 -1.46 6.15
C ILE A 17 14.83 -1.51 6.36
N VAL A 18 14.15 -0.40 6.11
CA VAL A 18 12.68 -0.33 6.03
C VAL A 18 12.28 0.14 4.64
N PHE A 19 11.28 -0.52 4.06
CA PHE A 19 10.68 -0.13 2.79
C PHE A 19 9.31 0.52 3.03
N PHE A 20 9.07 1.68 2.43
CA PHE A 20 7.78 2.37 2.43
C PHE A 20 7.26 2.47 1.00
N GLY A 21 6.13 1.80 0.71
CA GLY A 21 5.63 1.65 -0.65
C GLY A 21 4.19 2.07 -0.87
N GLY A 22 3.88 2.36 -2.14
CA GLY A 22 2.53 2.66 -2.61
C GLY A 22 2.18 1.95 -3.91
N ALA A 23 1.10 2.37 -4.55
CA ALA A 23 0.48 1.67 -5.69
C ALA A 23 1.42 1.49 -6.90
N GLY A 24 2.38 2.38 -7.10
CA GLY A 24 3.39 2.25 -8.16
C GLY A 24 4.27 1.00 -8.05
N VAL A 25 4.37 0.37 -6.86
CA VAL A 25 5.09 -0.91 -6.71
C VAL A 25 4.37 -2.05 -7.42
N SER A 26 3.05 -1.98 -7.56
CA SER A 26 2.22 -3.06 -8.12
C SER A 26 1.84 -2.86 -9.60
N THR A 27 2.29 -1.77 -10.25
CA THR A 27 1.95 -1.51 -11.67
C THR A 27 2.50 -2.58 -12.61
N GLU A 28 3.73 -3.06 -12.40
CA GLU A 28 4.29 -4.19 -13.15
C GLU A 28 3.60 -5.55 -12.85
N SER A 29 2.76 -5.59 -11.84
CA SER A 29 1.90 -6.75 -11.54
C SER A 29 0.53 -6.65 -12.23
N GLY A 30 0.30 -5.61 -13.04
CA GLY A 30 -0.95 -5.35 -13.74
C GLY A 30 -2.02 -4.65 -12.90
N ILE A 31 -1.68 -4.18 -11.70
CA ILE A 31 -2.59 -3.37 -10.88
C ILE A 31 -2.35 -1.90 -11.19
N PRO A 32 -3.32 -1.17 -11.77
CA PRO A 32 -3.14 0.25 -12.06
C PRO A 32 -2.99 1.04 -10.76
N ASP A 33 -2.11 2.03 -10.76
CA ASP A 33 -2.06 2.99 -9.67
C ASP A 33 -3.23 3.98 -9.75
N PHE A 34 -3.27 4.95 -8.84
CA PHE A 34 -4.37 5.90 -8.78
C PHE A 34 -4.17 7.11 -9.71
N ARG A 35 -2.94 7.54 -9.98
CA ARG A 35 -2.63 8.89 -10.49
C ARG A 35 -1.82 8.95 -11.77
N SER A 36 -1.22 7.86 -12.22
CA SER A 36 -0.54 7.82 -13.52
C SER A 36 -1.52 8.09 -14.67
N VAL A 37 -1.01 8.25 -15.87
CA VAL A 37 -1.84 8.51 -17.07
C VAL A 37 -2.93 7.43 -17.23
N ASP A 38 -2.61 6.16 -16.94
CA ASP A 38 -3.53 5.04 -16.98
C ASP A 38 -4.17 4.72 -15.62
N GLY A 39 -3.90 5.55 -14.62
CA GLY A 39 -4.36 5.37 -13.24
C GLY A 39 -5.87 5.52 -13.08
N LEU A 40 -6.38 5.03 -11.94
CA LEU A 40 -7.82 5.01 -11.67
C LEU A 40 -8.46 6.40 -11.72
N TYR A 41 -7.75 7.46 -11.32
CA TYR A 41 -8.31 8.83 -11.36
C TYR A 41 -8.44 9.42 -12.76
N ASN A 42 -7.71 8.90 -13.74
CA ASN A 42 -7.78 9.33 -15.12
C ASN A 42 -8.80 8.54 -15.97
N GLN A 43 -9.45 7.52 -15.38
CA GLN A 43 -10.51 6.77 -16.04
C GLN A 43 -11.86 7.48 -15.88
N GLN A 44 -12.74 7.35 -16.87
CA GLN A 44 -14.08 7.96 -16.83
C GLN A 44 -15.03 7.14 -15.95
N TYR A 45 -15.41 7.71 -14.82
CA TYR A 45 -16.43 7.18 -13.92
C TYR A 45 -17.55 8.20 -13.68
N LYS A 46 -18.72 7.70 -13.27
CA LYS A 46 -19.86 8.56 -12.89
C LYS A 46 -19.52 9.44 -11.68
N TYR A 47 -18.67 8.95 -10.79
CA TYR A 47 -18.17 9.66 -9.61
C TYR A 47 -16.64 9.52 -9.53
N PRO A 48 -15.91 10.50 -8.98
CA PRO A 48 -14.49 10.37 -8.72
C PRO A 48 -14.18 9.17 -7.82
N PRO A 49 -13.06 8.45 -8.03
CA PRO A 49 -12.69 7.30 -7.20
C PRO A 49 -12.63 7.60 -5.70
N GLU A 50 -12.18 8.78 -5.29
CA GLU A 50 -12.19 9.20 -3.89
C GLU A 50 -13.60 9.28 -3.31
N THR A 51 -14.57 9.71 -4.11
CA THR A 51 -15.98 9.73 -3.70
C THR A 51 -16.50 8.31 -3.56
N ILE A 52 -16.29 7.45 -4.57
CA ILE A 52 -16.79 6.05 -4.54
C ILE A 52 -16.16 5.28 -3.38
N LEU A 53 -14.87 5.47 -3.12
CA LEU A 53 -14.12 4.78 -2.06
C LEU A 53 -14.22 5.49 -0.70
N SER A 54 -15.25 6.32 -0.48
CA SER A 54 -15.51 6.94 0.82
C SER A 54 -16.49 6.12 1.67
N HIS A 55 -16.35 6.24 3.00
CA HIS A 55 -17.26 5.61 3.96
C HIS A 55 -18.73 6.05 3.74
N SER A 56 -18.94 7.35 3.49
CA SER A 56 -20.25 7.91 3.22
C SER A 56 -20.89 7.29 1.98
N PHE A 57 -20.11 7.13 0.90
CA PHE A 57 -20.60 6.51 -0.33
C PHE A 57 -20.92 5.03 -0.14
N TYR A 58 -20.02 4.29 0.53
CA TYR A 58 -20.24 2.89 0.90
C TYR A 58 -21.55 2.68 1.66
N ARG A 59 -21.90 3.60 2.57
CA ARG A 59 -23.14 3.53 3.34
C ARG A 59 -24.39 3.83 2.51
N ASN A 60 -24.32 4.90 1.72
CA ASN A 60 -25.49 5.49 1.05
C ASN A 60 -25.76 4.88 -0.33
N ASN A 61 -24.71 4.37 -1.02
CA ASN A 61 -24.79 3.82 -2.37
C ASN A 61 -24.08 2.46 -2.45
N PRO A 62 -24.47 1.45 -1.64
CA PRO A 62 -23.74 0.20 -1.52
C PRO A 62 -23.64 -0.59 -2.84
N GLU A 63 -24.68 -0.61 -3.65
CA GLU A 63 -24.67 -1.34 -4.92
C GLU A 63 -23.61 -0.79 -5.89
N GLU A 64 -23.55 0.53 -6.03
CA GLU A 64 -22.55 1.18 -6.89
C GLU A 64 -21.14 1.04 -6.32
N PHE A 65 -20.98 1.17 -4.99
CA PHE A 65 -19.72 0.93 -4.30
C PHE A 65 -19.19 -0.48 -4.59
N TYR A 66 -20.00 -1.53 -4.38
CA TYR A 66 -19.55 -2.91 -4.58
C TYR A 66 -19.34 -3.25 -6.05
N ARG A 67 -20.10 -2.66 -6.96
CA ARG A 67 -19.86 -2.78 -8.40
C ARG A 67 -18.46 -2.25 -8.77
N PHE A 68 -18.11 -1.06 -8.28
CA PHE A 68 -16.79 -0.47 -8.48
C PHE A 68 -15.70 -1.30 -7.80
N TYR A 69 -15.91 -1.64 -6.53
CA TYR A 69 -14.95 -2.37 -5.71
C TYR A 69 -14.56 -3.72 -6.33
N LYS A 70 -15.53 -4.52 -6.77
CA LYS A 70 -15.30 -5.81 -7.42
C LYS A 70 -14.54 -5.66 -8.73
N ASN A 71 -14.90 -4.67 -9.54
CA ASN A 71 -14.32 -4.51 -10.87
C ASN A 71 -12.94 -3.86 -10.89
N LYS A 72 -12.59 -3.09 -9.84
CA LYS A 72 -11.40 -2.23 -9.85
C LYS A 72 -10.44 -2.48 -8.70
N MET A 73 -10.92 -2.97 -7.56
CA MET A 73 -10.09 -3.17 -6.37
C MET A 73 -9.70 -4.63 -6.15
N LEU A 74 -10.51 -5.59 -6.64
CA LEU A 74 -10.24 -7.03 -6.50
C LEU A 74 -9.45 -7.56 -7.70
N CYS A 75 -8.11 -7.38 -7.67
CA CYS A 75 -7.20 -7.88 -8.71
C CYS A 75 -6.57 -9.21 -8.24
N LEU A 76 -7.39 -10.25 -8.02
CA LEU A 76 -6.96 -11.50 -7.36
C LEU A 76 -6.01 -12.35 -8.22
N ASP A 77 -5.98 -12.15 -9.54
CA ASP A 77 -5.08 -12.86 -10.45
C ASP A 77 -3.67 -12.25 -10.52
N ALA A 78 -3.47 -11.06 -9.93
CA ALA A 78 -2.18 -10.40 -9.94
C ALA A 78 -1.09 -11.23 -9.23
N LYS A 79 0.12 -11.19 -9.75
CA LYS A 79 1.27 -11.93 -9.21
C LYS A 79 2.36 -10.96 -8.75
N PRO A 80 3.12 -11.31 -7.70
CA PRO A 80 4.24 -10.51 -7.26
C PRO A 80 5.26 -10.29 -8.38
N ASN A 81 5.66 -9.05 -8.61
CA ASN A 81 6.72 -8.68 -9.55
C ASN A 81 8.11 -8.75 -8.90
N MET A 82 9.14 -8.30 -9.62
CA MET A 82 10.52 -8.39 -9.13
C MET A 82 10.78 -7.52 -7.91
N ALA A 83 10.12 -6.36 -7.77
CA ALA A 83 10.28 -5.52 -6.58
C ALA A 83 9.79 -6.25 -5.31
N HIS A 84 8.60 -6.85 -5.35
CA HIS A 84 8.08 -7.63 -4.23
C HIS A 84 9.00 -8.78 -3.85
N LYS A 85 9.50 -9.54 -4.85
CA LYS A 85 10.40 -10.68 -4.63
C LYS A 85 11.74 -10.24 -4.03
N LYS A 86 12.30 -9.13 -4.52
CA LYS A 86 13.57 -8.61 -4.00
C LYS A 86 13.45 -8.12 -2.55
N LEU A 87 12.33 -7.50 -2.18
CA LEU A 87 12.08 -7.13 -0.79
C LEU A 87 11.99 -8.36 0.12
N ALA A 88 11.29 -9.42 -0.32
CA ALA A 88 11.22 -10.69 0.42
C ALA A 88 12.62 -11.37 0.55
N GLU A 89 13.46 -11.29 -0.48
CA GLU A 89 14.84 -11.78 -0.42
C GLU A 89 15.67 -10.99 0.60
N LEU A 90 15.56 -9.66 0.64
CA LEU A 90 16.25 -8.82 1.61
C LEU A 90 15.79 -9.10 3.05
N GLU A 91 14.49 -9.35 3.25
CA GLU A 91 13.96 -9.77 4.56
C GLU A 91 14.51 -11.14 4.97
N LYS A 92 14.52 -12.12 4.06
CA LYS A 92 15.10 -13.45 4.30
C LYS A 92 16.59 -13.39 4.62
N ALA A 93 17.33 -12.45 4.02
CA ALA A 93 18.73 -12.18 4.32
C ALA A 93 18.94 -11.42 5.65
N GLY A 94 17.88 -11.07 6.37
CA GLY A 94 17.90 -10.37 7.64
C GLY A 94 18.23 -8.88 7.56
N LYS A 95 18.25 -8.31 6.34
CA LYS A 95 18.55 -6.88 6.10
C LYS A 95 17.29 -6.00 6.17
N LEU A 96 16.20 -6.41 5.51
CA LEU A 96 14.92 -5.70 5.57
C LEU A 96 14.14 -6.14 6.82
N LYS A 97 13.70 -5.18 7.61
CA LYS A 97 12.98 -5.44 8.88
C LYS A 97 11.48 -5.24 8.77
N ALA A 98 11.03 -4.38 7.88
CA ALA A 98 9.60 -4.18 7.63
C ALA A 98 9.36 -3.66 6.20
N VAL A 99 8.23 -4.09 5.64
CA VAL A 99 7.57 -3.46 4.50
C VAL A 99 6.37 -2.69 5.04
N ILE A 100 6.39 -1.38 4.91
CA ILE A 100 5.25 -0.51 5.21
C ILE A 100 4.57 -0.20 3.87
N THR A 101 3.33 -0.60 3.70
CA THR A 101 2.66 -0.46 2.42
C THR A 101 1.31 0.25 2.54
N GLN A 102 1.02 1.09 1.56
CA GLN A 102 -0.30 1.68 1.34
C GLN A 102 -1.19 0.77 0.47
N ASN A 103 -0.59 -0.27 -0.13
CA ASN A 103 -1.29 -1.22 -0.99
C ASN A 103 -2.15 -2.19 -0.17
N ILE A 104 -3.24 -2.62 -0.79
CA ILE A 104 -4.24 -3.52 -0.21
C ILE A 104 -4.26 -4.89 -0.90
N ASP A 105 -3.34 -5.11 -1.85
CA ASP A 105 -3.33 -6.23 -2.80
C ASP A 105 -2.73 -7.55 -2.25
N GLY A 106 -2.00 -7.50 -1.13
CA GLY A 106 -1.36 -8.68 -0.53
C GLY A 106 -0.15 -9.22 -1.29
N LEU A 107 0.37 -8.51 -2.31
CA LEU A 107 1.46 -9.02 -3.15
C LEU A 107 2.81 -9.13 -2.41
N HIS A 108 3.06 -8.31 -1.40
CA HIS A 108 4.24 -8.46 -0.54
C HIS A 108 4.23 -9.79 0.20
N GLN A 109 3.10 -10.15 0.82
CA GLN A 109 2.92 -11.44 1.50
C GLN A 109 2.99 -12.60 0.51
N ALA A 110 2.37 -12.46 -0.66
CA ALA A 110 2.43 -13.47 -1.73
C ALA A 110 3.86 -13.68 -2.27
N ALA A 111 4.72 -12.67 -2.20
CA ALA A 111 6.15 -12.78 -2.54
C ALA A 111 6.98 -13.47 -1.45
N GLY A 112 6.44 -13.60 -0.23
CA GLY A 112 7.10 -14.24 0.91
C GLY A 112 7.55 -13.30 2.02
N SER A 113 7.29 -11.98 1.93
CA SER A 113 7.52 -11.04 3.04
C SER A 113 6.61 -11.37 4.22
N LYS A 114 7.16 -11.32 5.43
CA LYS A 114 6.46 -11.69 6.68
C LYS A 114 6.05 -10.48 7.50
N GLU A 115 6.98 -9.52 7.64
CA GLU A 115 6.73 -8.29 8.37
C GLU A 115 6.20 -7.22 7.41
N VAL A 116 4.89 -7.27 7.14
CA VAL A 116 4.19 -6.34 6.25
C VAL A 116 3.17 -5.54 7.05
N LEU A 117 3.37 -4.23 7.11
CA LEU A 117 2.50 -3.28 7.79
C LEU A 117 1.58 -2.61 6.77
N GLU A 118 0.36 -3.13 6.66
CA GLU A 118 -0.66 -2.68 5.70
C GLU A 118 -1.42 -1.48 6.27
N LEU A 119 -1.01 -0.26 5.94
CA LEU A 119 -1.59 0.98 6.49
C LEU A 119 -3.08 1.16 6.12
N HIS A 120 -3.48 0.65 4.97
CA HIS A 120 -4.84 0.79 4.44
C HIS A 120 -5.63 -0.53 4.45
N GLY A 121 -5.21 -1.51 5.27
CA GLY A 121 -5.85 -2.81 5.35
C GLY A 121 -5.62 -3.69 4.13
N SER A 122 -6.54 -4.62 3.84
CA SER A 122 -6.37 -5.61 2.77
C SER A 122 -7.70 -6.03 2.15
N VAL A 123 -7.71 -6.29 0.84
CA VAL A 123 -8.85 -6.89 0.13
C VAL A 123 -9.09 -8.36 0.53
N HIS A 124 -8.07 -9.02 1.08
CA HIS A 124 -8.14 -10.43 1.47
C HIS A 124 -8.84 -10.67 2.81
N ARG A 125 -9.03 -9.63 3.62
CA ARG A 125 -9.76 -9.70 4.90
C ARG A 125 -11.09 -8.99 4.79
N ASN A 126 -12.18 -9.69 5.02
CA ASN A 126 -13.53 -9.15 4.90
C ASN A 126 -14.38 -9.67 6.07
N TYR A 127 -15.22 -8.82 6.63
CA TYR A 127 -15.97 -9.13 7.83
C TYR A 127 -17.43 -8.71 7.75
N CYS A 128 -18.31 -9.54 8.29
CA CYS A 128 -19.68 -9.16 8.48
C CYS A 128 -19.80 -8.06 9.53
N MET A 129 -20.38 -6.94 9.17
CA MET A 129 -20.55 -5.76 10.05
C MET A 129 -21.51 -6.01 11.22
N LYS A 130 -22.29 -7.12 11.18
CA LYS A 130 -23.26 -7.47 12.25
C LYS A 130 -22.72 -8.53 13.21
N CYS A 131 -22.09 -9.60 12.72
CA CYS A 131 -21.70 -10.73 13.54
C CYS A 131 -20.17 -11.00 13.55
N GLY A 132 -19.36 -10.24 12.82
CA GLY A 132 -17.91 -10.38 12.77
C GLY A 132 -17.40 -11.60 12.00
N LYS A 133 -18.28 -12.42 11.40
CA LYS A 133 -17.83 -13.57 10.62
C LYS A 133 -16.93 -13.13 9.48
N SER A 134 -15.77 -13.80 9.33
CA SER A 134 -14.78 -13.53 8.27
C SER A 134 -15.17 -14.17 6.94
N TYR A 135 -14.73 -13.53 5.86
CA TYR A 135 -14.90 -13.96 4.48
C TYR A 135 -13.61 -13.66 3.69
N ASP A 136 -13.30 -14.46 2.70
CA ASP A 136 -12.19 -14.25 1.78
C ASP A 136 -12.54 -13.30 0.63
N ALA A 137 -11.55 -12.94 -0.17
CA ALA A 137 -11.74 -12.05 -1.31
C ALA A 137 -12.51 -12.74 -2.45
N GLU A 138 -12.38 -14.04 -2.60
CA GLU A 138 -13.13 -14.83 -3.60
C GLU A 138 -14.64 -14.78 -3.35
N TYR A 139 -15.05 -14.89 -2.09
CA TYR A 139 -16.45 -14.68 -1.73
C TYR A 139 -16.94 -13.29 -2.12
N MET A 140 -16.12 -12.26 -1.85
CA MET A 140 -16.46 -10.88 -2.21
C MET A 140 -16.60 -10.68 -3.72
N LEU A 141 -15.72 -11.31 -4.50
CA LEU A 141 -15.72 -11.21 -5.96
C LEU A 141 -16.99 -11.84 -6.56
N HIS A 142 -17.38 -13.04 -6.08
CA HIS A 142 -18.47 -13.83 -6.64
C HIS A 142 -19.84 -13.53 -6.03
N ALA A 143 -19.92 -12.82 -4.91
CA ALA A 143 -21.22 -12.44 -4.33
C ALA A 143 -22.05 -11.59 -5.30
N GLU A 144 -23.32 -11.89 -5.48
CA GLU A 144 -24.23 -11.06 -6.27
C GLU A 144 -24.56 -9.75 -5.53
N GLY A 145 -24.58 -8.63 -6.27
CA GLY A 145 -24.92 -7.32 -5.72
C GLY A 145 -24.07 -6.92 -4.50
N VAL A 146 -24.73 -6.59 -3.40
CA VAL A 146 -24.11 -6.22 -2.12
C VAL A 146 -23.80 -7.48 -1.32
N PRO A 147 -22.51 -7.81 -1.03
CA PRO A 147 -22.14 -8.99 -0.27
C PRO A 147 -22.81 -9.03 1.10
N THR A 148 -23.53 -10.11 1.37
CA THR A 148 -24.38 -10.24 2.56
C THR A 148 -24.09 -11.57 3.28
N CYS A 149 -23.92 -11.50 4.59
CA CYS A 149 -23.74 -12.64 5.47
C CYS A 149 -25.06 -13.42 5.69
N SER A 150 -24.96 -14.69 6.03
CA SER A 150 -26.14 -15.51 6.41
C SER A 150 -26.95 -14.93 7.58
N CYS A 151 -26.35 -14.06 8.42
CA CYS A 151 -27.07 -13.34 9.48
C CYS A 151 -27.81 -12.08 9.01
N GLY A 152 -27.80 -11.79 7.70
CA GLY A 152 -28.37 -10.59 7.10
C GLY A 152 -27.51 -9.34 7.24
N GLY A 153 -26.29 -9.42 7.80
CA GLY A 153 -25.37 -8.30 7.90
C GLY A 153 -24.58 -8.10 6.60
N ARG A 154 -24.31 -6.84 6.23
CA ARG A 154 -23.43 -6.51 5.10
C ARG A 154 -22.00 -6.93 5.41
N ILE A 155 -21.26 -7.40 4.42
CA ILE A 155 -19.84 -7.77 4.57
C ILE A 155 -19.00 -6.61 4.04
N LYS A 156 -18.13 -6.05 4.86
CA LYS A 156 -17.17 -4.99 4.49
C LYS A 156 -15.76 -5.55 4.45
N SER A 157 -15.00 -5.11 3.48
CA SER A 157 -13.55 -5.33 3.45
C SER A 157 -12.86 -4.58 4.59
N ASP A 158 -11.74 -5.11 5.05
CA ASP A 158 -10.80 -4.48 5.99
C ASP A 158 -10.12 -3.23 5.39
N VAL A 159 -10.28 -3.01 4.10
CA VAL A 159 -9.75 -1.81 3.42
C VAL A 159 -10.27 -0.54 4.09
N VAL A 160 -9.33 0.34 4.44
CA VAL A 160 -9.63 1.66 4.98
C VAL A 160 -10.11 2.56 3.86
N LEU A 161 -11.34 3.02 3.97
CA LEU A 161 -11.95 3.95 3.01
C LEU A 161 -11.58 5.40 3.37
N TYR A 162 -11.71 6.31 2.40
CA TYR A 162 -11.68 7.74 2.73
C TYR A 162 -12.73 8.03 3.81
N GLU A 163 -12.45 8.98 4.71
CA GLU A 163 -13.23 9.32 5.91
C GLU A 163 -13.09 8.30 7.08
N GLU A 164 -12.39 7.18 6.88
CA GLU A 164 -12.07 6.22 7.97
C GLU A 164 -10.66 6.49 8.54
N GLY A 165 -10.49 6.22 9.83
CA GLY A 165 -9.18 6.30 10.48
C GLY A 165 -8.32 5.08 10.19
N LEU A 166 -6.99 5.26 10.16
CA LEU A 166 -6.04 4.15 10.09
C LEU A 166 -5.97 3.39 11.42
N ASP A 167 -5.56 2.12 11.36
CA ASP A 167 -5.29 1.33 12.56
C ASP A 167 -4.09 1.91 13.32
N MET A 168 -4.34 2.42 14.51
CA MET A 168 -3.33 3.07 15.35
C MET A 168 -2.23 2.10 15.80
N THR A 169 -2.50 0.79 15.89
CA THR A 169 -1.50 -0.21 16.23
C THR A 169 -0.52 -0.41 15.07
N VAL A 170 -1.04 -0.52 13.84
CA VAL A 170 -0.23 -0.61 12.63
C VAL A 170 0.58 0.68 12.44
N MET A 171 -0.03 1.85 12.66
CA MET A 171 0.63 3.14 12.59
C MET A 171 1.79 3.26 13.60
N ALA A 172 1.59 2.87 14.85
CA ALA A 172 2.63 2.92 15.88
C ALA A 172 3.81 2.00 15.53
N ARG A 173 3.53 0.78 15.04
CA ARG A 173 4.57 -0.16 14.57
C ARG A 173 5.34 0.40 13.38
N ALA A 174 4.64 1.04 12.43
CA ALA A 174 5.27 1.66 11.27
C ALA A 174 6.19 2.82 11.67
N ILE A 175 5.74 3.70 12.58
CA ILE A 175 6.55 4.79 13.13
C ILE A 175 7.81 4.23 13.80
N GLN A 176 7.65 3.22 14.68
CA GLN A 176 8.78 2.61 15.36
C GLN A 176 9.79 1.99 14.38
N ALA A 177 9.30 1.24 13.39
CA ALA A 177 10.16 0.65 12.37
C ALA A 177 10.97 1.71 11.60
N ILE A 178 10.33 2.83 11.24
CA ILE A 178 11.00 3.95 10.54
C ILE A 178 12.03 4.64 11.44
N GLN A 179 11.71 4.85 12.71
CA GLN A 179 12.64 5.48 13.68
C GLN A 179 13.89 4.63 13.91
N ASP A 180 13.73 3.31 13.95
CA ASP A 180 14.84 2.36 14.19
C ASP A 180 15.64 2.06 12.92
N ALA A 181 15.17 2.49 11.74
CA ALA A 181 15.82 2.18 10.47
C ALA A 181 17.16 2.92 10.30
N ASP A 182 18.19 2.20 9.87
CA ASP A 182 19.46 2.78 9.40
C ASP A 182 19.41 3.17 7.91
N MET A 183 18.42 2.62 7.16
CA MET A 183 18.13 2.95 5.77
C MET A 183 16.62 2.92 5.51
N LEU A 184 16.08 3.97 4.90
CA LEU A 184 14.70 4.04 4.45
C LEU A 184 14.64 4.08 2.92
N ILE A 185 13.92 3.12 2.35
CA ILE A 185 13.66 3.06 0.90
C ILE A 185 12.18 3.43 0.68
N ILE A 186 11.93 4.45 -0.11
CA ILE A 186 10.59 4.88 -0.53
C ILE A 186 10.41 4.49 -1.99
N GLY A 187 9.35 3.73 -2.30
CA GLY A 187 9.09 3.25 -3.66
C GLY A 187 7.64 3.35 -4.11
N GLY A 188 7.41 3.74 -5.37
CA GLY A 188 6.10 3.67 -6.02
C GLY A 188 4.98 4.44 -5.33
N THR A 189 5.28 5.55 -4.66
CA THR A 189 4.26 6.37 -3.97
C THR A 189 4.40 7.84 -4.32
N SER A 190 3.27 8.55 -4.39
CA SER A 190 3.24 10.00 -4.61
C SER A 190 3.41 10.82 -3.33
N LEU A 191 3.37 10.16 -2.15
CA LEU A 191 3.44 10.79 -0.82
C LEU A 191 2.39 11.92 -0.60
N ILE A 192 1.19 11.76 -1.16
CA ILE A 192 0.13 12.77 -1.07
C ILE A 192 -0.97 12.35 -0.09
N VAL A 193 -1.13 11.04 0.18
CA VAL A 193 -2.21 10.52 1.02
C VAL A 193 -1.82 10.57 2.49
N TYR A 194 -2.37 11.54 3.21
CA TYR A 194 -2.20 11.65 4.66
C TYR A 194 -3.25 10.84 5.42
N PRO A 195 -2.93 10.32 6.62
CA PRO A 195 -1.70 10.53 7.40
C PRO A 195 -0.52 9.64 6.98
N ALA A 196 -0.70 8.65 6.11
CA ALA A 196 0.36 7.69 5.74
C ALA A 196 1.63 8.37 5.19
N ALA A 197 1.49 9.40 4.35
CA ALA A 197 2.62 10.13 3.79
C ALA A 197 3.50 10.80 4.86
N GLY A 198 2.92 11.25 5.96
CA GLY A 198 3.66 11.89 7.07
C GLY A 198 4.52 10.92 7.90
N LEU A 199 4.40 9.59 7.69
CA LEU A 199 5.22 8.63 8.42
C LEU A 199 6.71 8.76 8.09
N ILE A 200 7.06 9.16 6.88
CA ILE A 200 8.46 9.33 6.48
C ILE A 200 9.18 10.41 7.30
N ASP A 201 8.46 11.38 7.86
CA ASP A 201 9.03 12.45 8.69
C ASP A 201 9.59 11.94 10.02
N TYR A 202 9.28 10.70 10.41
CA TYR A 202 9.87 10.05 11.59
C TYR A 202 11.25 9.46 11.36
N TYR A 203 11.71 9.34 10.10
CA TYR A 203 13.05 8.84 9.80
C TYR A 203 14.12 9.80 10.32
N ARG A 204 15.16 9.25 10.96
CA ARG A 204 16.26 10.00 11.58
C ARG A 204 17.63 9.63 11.04
N GLY A 205 17.68 8.64 10.15
CA GLY A 205 18.92 8.21 9.51
C GLY A 205 19.36 9.13 8.36
N ASN A 206 20.47 8.78 7.74
CA ASN A 206 21.07 9.53 6.63
C ASN A 206 21.09 8.76 5.30
N LYS A 207 20.54 7.55 5.25
CA LYS A 207 20.46 6.72 4.03
C LYS A 207 19.00 6.68 3.55
N LEU A 208 18.52 7.77 2.95
CA LEU A 208 17.20 7.88 2.35
C LEU A 208 17.30 7.63 0.85
N VAL A 209 16.53 6.65 0.36
CA VAL A 209 16.47 6.29 -1.07
C VAL A 209 15.04 6.45 -1.56
N VAL A 210 14.87 7.09 -2.71
CA VAL A 210 13.58 7.26 -3.36
C VAL A 210 13.63 6.64 -4.75
N ILE A 211 12.74 5.67 -5.00
CA ILE A 211 12.59 4.96 -6.28
C ILE A 211 11.19 5.22 -6.80
N ASN A 212 11.07 6.08 -7.82
CA ASN A 212 9.76 6.44 -8.34
C ASN A 212 9.85 6.84 -9.82
N MET A 213 8.84 6.52 -10.61
CA MET A 213 8.73 6.97 -12.01
C MET A 213 8.36 8.45 -12.13
N LEU A 214 7.66 9.01 -11.15
CA LEU A 214 7.28 10.42 -11.10
C LEU A 214 8.23 11.19 -10.19
N SER A 215 8.66 12.36 -10.63
CA SER A 215 9.44 13.28 -9.79
C SER A 215 8.61 13.68 -8.58
N LEU A 216 9.13 13.43 -7.38
CA LEU A 216 8.49 13.86 -6.13
C LEU A 216 8.92 15.31 -5.85
N ILE A 217 8.06 16.25 -6.20
CA ILE A 217 8.36 17.69 -6.11
C ILE A 217 8.37 18.21 -4.65
N HIS A 218 7.86 17.44 -3.68
CA HIS A 218 7.64 17.92 -2.30
C HIS A 218 8.08 16.90 -1.22
N ILE A 219 9.34 16.50 -1.20
CA ILE A 219 9.91 15.98 0.05
C ILE A 219 10.52 17.18 0.80
N SER A 220 9.68 17.96 1.49
CA SER A 220 10.15 18.98 2.41
C SER A 220 10.80 18.31 3.60
N GLY A 221 12.14 18.40 3.70
CA GLY A 221 12.92 17.84 4.81
C GLY A 221 13.88 16.71 4.46
N ALA A 222 13.96 16.28 3.21
CA ALA A 222 15.09 15.47 2.76
C ALA A 222 16.35 16.34 2.82
N HIS A 223 17.09 16.22 3.93
CA HIS A 223 18.41 16.78 4.03
C HIS A 223 19.26 16.34 2.84
N GLU A 224 20.22 17.16 2.41
CA GLU A 224 21.06 17.12 1.20
C GLU A 224 21.80 15.78 0.90
N THR A 225 21.47 14.68 1.56
CA THR A 225 22.18 13.38 1.51
C THR A 225 21.36 12.23 0.93
N GLY A 226 20.18 12.44 0.36
CA GLY A 226 19.37 11.38 -0.23
C GLY A 226 19.87 10.92 -1.61
N ALA A 227 19.85 9.60 -1.91
CA ALA A 227 20.00 9.10 -3.27
C ALA A 227 18.62 9.01 -3.94
N TYR A 228 18.48 9.65 -5.09
CA TYR A 228 17.25 9.64 -5.89
C TYR A 228 17.46 8.79 -7.13
N LEU A 229 16.70 7.70 -7.23
CA LEU A 229 16.61 6.88 -8.43
C LEU A 229 15.24 7.14 -9.08
N VAL A 230 15.25 7.86 -10.19
CA VAL A 230 14.08 8.02 -11.07
C VAL A 230 14.25 7.02 -12.20
N CYS A 231 13.37 6.02 -12.26
CA CYS A 231 13.35 5.01 -13.33
C CYS A 231 12.19 5.29 -14.27
#